data_d36997491756600122ff4725ae9ed2db
#
_entry.id   d36997491756600122ff4725ae9ed2db
#
_cell.length_a   1.000
_cell.length_b   1.000
_cell.length_c   1.000
_cell.angle_alpha   90.00
_cell.angle_beta   90.00
_cell.angle_gamma   90.00
#
_symmetry.space_group_name_H-M   'P 1'
#
loop_
_entity.id
_entity.type
_entity.pdbx_description
1 polymer ?
#
loop_
_entity_poly.entity_id
_entity_poly.type
_entity_poly.pdbx_seq_one_letter_code
_entity_poly.pdbx_strand_id
1 'polypeptide(L)'
;MDDKDKYYNTKEFRDILKRYEDSLKAGRQEYFESDELTDISEYYYGQGRMDKALPVLDYAIRLHPGAAMPLVFRGRMALIDEKNVEKARHYVGMIDDQLDLDCLYLRAEIMIAENNVEGADRFLVENMDRIDEDDVPDYILDIAMLFIDYNLPDKAAEWLDRSDEPDLADYREVKARIAFARGDYEQSEQLFEQLLDEDPYSGRYWNSLASTQLMSNRFNDSITSSEYSIAINPNDEEAILNKANGLFSLGNFQEALKYYERFHKLCPDEGAAELFMGNCLLNMGRSEEALPHYEAALDAFRTAGVNTAEVLQCLAFTYSQLGRIDDALHAIDEALKQPDVNGNEVMVVRGHILLEHGMVKRAIECFLSALRATSFSHEIFFRIAISVYDCGYPTIAYRMFKAYTEVHHDTGDGLSYLAACCLHINKREEYLKFLKMACESNPAEAKKILGEEFPEGMDPKDYYDYELTGRRT
;
A
#
# COMPACT_ATOMS: atom_id res chain seq x y z
N MET A 1 -4.94 1.38 -17.32
CA MET A 1 -4.04 0.80 -18.35
C MET A 1 -3.19 1.95 -18.82
N ASP A 2 -1.95 1.98 -18.42
CA ASP A 2 -1.01 3.04 -18.76
C ASP A 2 -0.95 3.14 -20.31
N ASP A 3 -0.69 4.30 -20.87
CA ASP A 3 -0.57 4.45 -22.34
C ASP A 3 0.53 3.53 -22.90
N LYS A 4 1.55 3.21 -22.09
CA LYS A 4 2.57 2.20 -22.40
C LYS A 4 1.99 0.77 -22.53
N ASP A 5 1.05 0.36 -21.68
CA ASP A 5 0.41 -0.95 -21.80
C ASP A 5 -0.44 -1.09 -23.07
N LYS A 6 -1.10 0.01 -23.48
CA LYS A 6 -1.79 0.06 -24.76
C LYS A 6 -0.80 -0.10 -25.91
N TYR A 7 0.34 0.61 -25.82
CA TYR A 7 1.43 0.54 -26.81
C TYR A 7 2.00 -0.87 -26.92
N TYR A 8 2.31 -1.54 -25.80
CA TYR A 8 2.83 -2.93 -25.80
C TYR A 8 1.86 -3.95 -26.39
N ASN A 9 0.58 -3.64 -26.43
CA ASN A 9 -0.45 -4.45 -27.08
C ASN A 9 -0.62 -4.15 -28.58
N THR A 10 0.01 -3.11 -29.12
CA THR A 10 -0.07 -2.75 -30.55
C THR A 10 0.64 -3.79 -31.42
N LYS A 11 0.21 -3.86 -32.67
CA LYS A 11 0.90 -4.67 -33.68
C LYS A 11 2.32 -4.17 -33.93
N GLU A 12 2.53 -2.86 -33.88
CA GLU A 12 3.83 -2.20 -34.08
C GLU A 12 4.86 -2.71 -33.07
N PHE A 13 4.58 -2.58 -31.77
CA PHE A 13 5.49 -3.07 -30.74
C PHE A 13 5.73 -4.57 -30.83
N ARG A 14 4.67 -5.38 -31.06
CA ARG A 14 4.81 -6.85 -31.21
C ARG A 14 5.69 -7.24 -32.39
N ASP A 15 5.64 -6.51 -33.50
CA ASP A 15 6.49 -6.74 -34.66
C ASP A 15 7.96 -6.39 -34.33
N ILE A 16 8.21 -5.30 -33.59
CA ILE A 16 9.53 -4.91 -33.10
C ILE A 16 10.10 -5.95 -32.15
N LEU A 17 9.32 -6.35 -31.14
CA LEU A 17 9.71 -7.37 -30.16
C LEU A 17 10.05 -8.71 -30.84
N LYS A 18 9.22 -9.14 -31.77
CA LYS A 18 9.46 -10.37 -32.54
C LYS A 18 10.73 -10.28 -33.39
N ARG A 19 10.96 -9.15 -34.07
CA ARG A 19 12.17 -8.89 -34.85
C ARG A 19 13.41 -9.01 -33.97
N TYR A 20 13.37 -8.46 -32.77
CA TYR A 20 14.44 -8.53 -31.78
C TYR A 20 14.70 -9.99 -31.34
N GLU A 21 13.64 -10.71 -30.90
CA GLU A 21 13.80 -12.09 -30.46
C GLU A 21 14.29 -13.04 -31.57
N ASP A 22 13.85 -12.84 -32.82
CA ASP A 22 14.27 -13.63 -33.98
C ASP A 22 15.74 -13.33 -34.34
N SER A 23 16.19 -12.06 -34.18
CA SER A 23 17.59 -11.68 -34.37
C SER A 23 18.52 -12.36 -33.36
N LEU A 24 18.09 -12.41 -32.10
CA LEU A 24 18.83 -13.12 -31.04
C LEU A 24 18.96 -14.62 -31.33
N LYS A 25 17.83 -15.29 -31.70
CA LYS A 25 17.82 -16.72 -32.04
C LYS A 25 18.72 -17.05 -33.25
N ALA A 26 18.76 -16.13 -34.20
CA ALA A 26 19.56 -16.28 -35.41
C ALA A 26 21.05 -15.91 -35.24
N GLY A 27 21.42 -15.35 -34.09
CA GLY A 27 22.76 -14.84 -33.82
C GLY A 27 23.18 -13.70 -34.78
N ARG A 28 22.19 -12.94 -35.29
CA ARG A 28 22.42 -11.83 -36.21
C ARG A 28 22.39 -10.52 -35.45
N GLN A 29 23.33 -9.61 -35.77
CA GLN A 29 23.24 -8.22 -35.31
C GLN A 29 22.34 -7.47 -36.29
N GLU A 30 21.12 -7.20 -35.88
CA GLU A 30 20.18 -6.32 -36.58
C GLU A 30 20.23 -4.95 -35.92
N TYR A 31 20.05 -3.88 -36.71
CA TYR A 31 19.99 -2.53 -36.17
C TYR A 31 18.60 -2.24 -35.61
N PHE A 32 18.56 -1.68 -34.41
CA PHE A 32 17.38 -1.16 -33.75
C PHE A 32 17.65 0.27 -33.28
N GLU A 33 16.65 1.13 -33.28
CA GLU A 33 16.74 2.47 -32.68
C GLU A 33 16.85 2.37 -31.15
N SER A 34 17.34 3.44 -30.52
CA SER A 34 17.52 3.49 -29.06
C SER A 34 16.21 3.26 -28.33
N ASP A 35 15.14 3.88 -28.84
CA ASP A 35 13.81 3.86 -28.24
C ASP A 35 13.16 2.48 -28.39
N GLU A 36 13.29 1.84 -29.58
CA GLU A 36 12.83 0.47 -29.79
C GLU A 36 13.43 -0.52 -28.76
N LEU A 37 14.73 -0.39 -28.47
CA LEU A 37 15.41 -1.25 -27.50
C LEU A 37 15.04 -0.90 -26.07
N THR A 38 14.85 0.37 -25.76
CA THR A 38 14.42 0.80 -24.44
C THR A 38 13.01 0.31 -24.15
N ASP A 39 12.07 0.45 -25.08
CA ASP A 39 10.72 -0.09 -24.97
C ASP A 39 10.70 -1.60 -24.75
N ILE A 40 11.52 -2.37 -25.46
CA ILE A 40 11.66 -3.83 -25.25
C ILE A 40 12.21 -4.12 -23.84
N SER A 41 13.17 -3.32 -23.37
CA SER A 41 13.72 -3.49 -22.02
C SER A 41 12.68 -3.18 -20.95
N GLU A 42 11.95 -2.08 -21.08
CA GLU A 42 10.87 -1.69 -20.19
C GLU A 42 9.74 -2.73 -20.16
N TYR A 43 9.36 -3.26 -21.33
CA TYR A 43 8.39 -4.35 -21.44
C TYR A 43 8.82 -5.60 -20.65
N TYR A 44 10.08 -6.04 -20.78
CA TYR A 44 10.58 -7.16 -20.00
C TYR A 44 10.71 -6.82 -18.51
N TYR A 45 11.09 -5.59 -18.19
CA TYR A 45 11.15 -5.12 -16.81
C TYR A 45 9.78 -5.14 -16.13
N GLY A 46 8.74 -4.62 -16.80
CA GLY A 46 7.36 -4.65 -16.31
C GLY A 46 6.80 -6.07 -16.12
N GLN A 47 7.40 -7.09 -16.78
CA GLN A 47 7.08 -8.50 -16.56
C GLN A 47 7.94 -9.18 -15.47
N GLY A 48 8.75 -8.42 -14.71
CA GLY A 48 9.68 -8.97 -13.73
C GLY A 48 10.88 -9.71 -14.34
N ARG A 49 11.06 -9.68 -15.66
CA ARG A 49 12.08 -10.44 -16.39
C ARG A 49 13.39 -9.69 -16.52
N MET A 50 14.02 -9.42 -15.40
CA MET A 50 15.30 -8.72 -15.31
C MET A 50 16.41 -9.43 -16.11
N ASP A 51 16.35 -10.76 -16.20
CA ASP A 51 17.25 -11.60 -16.99
C ASP A 51 17.26 -11.24 -18.47
N LYS A 52 16.17 -10.71 -18.98
CA LYS A 52 16.02 -10.22 -20.36
C LYS A 52 16.17 -8.71 -20.47
N ALA A 53 15.57 -7.95 -19.55
CA ALA A 53 15.58 -6.48 -19.58
C ALA A 53 17.00 -5.90 -19.60
N LEU A 54 17.85 -6.31 -18.68
CA LEU A 54 19.22 -5.80 -18.58
C LEU A 54 20.07 -6.06 -19.82
N PRO A 55 20.11 -7.27 -20.44
CA PRO A 55 20.86 -7.49 -21.67
C PRO A 55 20.43 -6.64 -22.85
N VAL A 56 19.09 -6.37 -22.99
CA VAL A 56 18.57 -5.47 -24.03
C VAL A 56 19.05 -4.05 -23.80
N LEU A 57 18.95 -3.59 -22.57
CA LEU A 57 19.33 -2.23 -22.19
C LEU A 57 20.83 -2.00 -22.34
N ASP A 58 21.66 -2.97 -21.93
CA ASP A 58 23.11 -2.94 -22.16
C ASP A 58 23.45 -2.96 -23.65
N TYR A 59 22.65 -3.62 -24.47
CA TYR A 59 22.79 -3.60 -25.92
C TYR A 59 22.44 -2.23 -26.50
N ALA A 60 21.35 -1.62 -26.06
CA ALA A 60 20.93 -0.26 -26.44
C ALA A 60 22.03 0.78 -26.14
N ILE A 61 22.57 0.78 -24.92
CA ILE A 61 23.65 1.70 -24.49
C ILE A 61 24.91 1.50 -25.32
N ARG A 62 25.27 0.27 -25.70
CA ARG A 62 26.44 0.02 -26.55
C ARG A 62 26.22 0.44 -27.99
N LEU A 63 25.00 0.29 -28.53
CA LEU A 63 24.67 0.62 -29.91
C LEU A 63 24.50 2.12 -30.09
N HIS A 64 23.92 2.79 -29.08
CA HIS A 64 23.63 4.22 -29.07
C HIS A 64 24.29 4.92 -27.86
N PRO A 65 25.64 5.08 -27.86
CA PRO A 65 26.30 5.74 -26.76
C PRO A 65 25.82 7.19 -26.64
N GLY A 66 25.49 7.62 -25.43
CA GLY A 66 25.03 8.97 -25.16
C GLY A 66 23.51 9.21 -25.36
N ALA A 67 22.75 8.24 -25.89
CA ALA A 67 21.31 8.37 -26.03
C ALA A 67 20.61 8.45 -24.64
N ALA A 68 19.67 9.39 -24.49
CA ALA A 68 19.02 9.68 -23.20
C ALA A 68 18.19 8.50 -22.71
N MET A 69 17.21 8.02 -23.47
CA MET A 69 16.23 7.02 -23.03
C MET A 69 16.84 5.78 -22.36
N PRO A 70 17.77 5.03 -23.00
CA PRO A 70 18.34 3.83 -22.37
C PRO A 70 19.21 4.15 -21.15
N LEU A 71 19.89 5.29 -21.14
CA LEU A 71 20.72 5.71 -20.01
C LEU A 71 19.89 6.19 -18.83
N VAL A 72 18.80 6.91 -19.08
CA VAL A 72 17.84 7.32 -18.06
C VAL A 72 17.18 6.09 -17.44
N PHE A 73 16.66 5.18 -18.26
CA PHE A 73 16.02 3.97 -17.73
C PHE A 73 17.01 3.14 -16.89
N ARG A 74 18.25 2.99 -17.35
CA ARG A 74 19.30 2.29 -16.60
C ARG A 74 19.69 3.02 -15.32
N GLY A 75 19.69 4.34 -15.35
CA GLY A 75 19.91 5.20 -14.18
C GLY A 75 18.81 5.04 -13.13
N ARG A 76 17.53 5.04 -13.54
CA ARG A 76 16.38 4.81 -12.65
C ARG A 76 16.44 3.41 -12.02
N MET A 77 16.74 2.36 -12.80
CA MET A 77 16.96 1.02 -12.23
C MET A 77 18.10 1.00 -11.19
N ALA A 78 19.18 1.71 -11.43
CA ALA A 78 20.28 1.82 -10.47
C ALA A 78 19.85 2.55 -9.19
N LEU A 79 19.01 3.57 -9.30
CA LEU A 79 18.53 4.38 -8.19
C LEU A 79 17.50 3.62 -7.33
N ILE A 80 16.51 3.01 -7.97
CA ILE A 80 15.34 2.42 -7.32
C ILE A 80 15.63 0.97 -6.89
N ASP A 81 16.04 0.12 -7.84
CA ASP A 81 16.18 -1.32 -7.59
C ASP A 81 17.50 -1.65 -6.89
N GLU A 82 18.59 -1.05 -7.38
CA GLU A 82 19.94 -1.33 -6.84
C GLU A 82 20.28 -0.42 -5.64
N LYS A 83 19.47 0.62 -5.37
CA LYS A 83 19.70 1.67 -4.35
C LYS A 83 21.11 2.24 -4.41
N ASN A 84 21.61 2.45 -5.62
CA ASN A 84 22.96 2.87 -5.90
C ASN A 84 23.00 4.22 -6.62
N VAL A 85 23.02 5.29 -5.83
CA VAL A 85 23.05 6.68 -6.30
C VAL A 85 24.28 6.97 -7.18
N GLU A 86 25.46 6.45 -6.83
CA GLU A 86 26.70 6.68 -7.61
C GLU A 86 26.61 6.07 -9.01
N LYS A 87 25.97 4.90 -9.11
CA LYS A 87 25.76 4.24 -10.40
C LYS A 87 24.74 4.99 -11.25
N ALA A 88 23.65 5.49 -10.65
CA ALA A 88 22.69 6.35 -11.33
C ALA A 88 23.36 7.61 -11.87
N ARG A 89 24.18 8.28 -11.05
CA ARG A 89 24.97 9.46 -11.44
C ARG A 89 25.95 9.17 -12.59
N HIS A 90 26.54 7.99 -12.60
CA HIS A 90 27.41 7.56 -13.68
C HIS A 90 26.65 7.51 -15.02
N TYR A 91 25.44 6.91 -15.04
CA TYR A 91 24.65 6.82 -16.28
C TYR A 91 24.15 8.19 -16.75
N VAL A 92 23.71 9.06 -15.86
CA VAL A 92 23.36 10.45 -16.18
C VAL A 92 24.55 11.19 -16.83
N GLY A 93 25.77 10.98 -16.30
CA GLY A 93 26.97 11.59 -16.85
C GLY A 93 27.38 11.11 -18.26
N MET A 94 26.78 10.02 -18.74
CA MET A 94 27.02 9.48 -20.09
C MET A 94 26.05 10.04 -21.13
N ILE A 95 24.98 10.73 -20.75
CA ILE A 95 23.98 11.30 -21.66
C ILE A 95 24.60 12.49 -22.39
N ASP A 96 24.47 12.50 -23.72
CA ASP A 96 25.03 13.59 -24.55
C ASP A 96 24.21 14.88 -24.39
N ASP A 97 22.91 14.79 -24.48
CA ASP A 97 21.98 15.93 -24.24
C ASP A 97 21.62 16.03 -22.76
N GLN A 98 22.30 16.93 -22.07
CA GLN A 98 22.10 17.19 -20.65
C GLN A 98 20.87 18.08 -20.37
N LEU A 99 20.18 18.58 -21.41
CA LEU A 99 18.95 19.38 -21.34
C LEU A 99 17.70 18.55 -21.72
N ASP A 100 17.89 17.29 -22.11
CA ASP A 100 16.81 16.35 -22.27
C ASP A 100 15.96 16.26 -20.98
N LEU A 101 14.62 16.30 -21.10
CA LEU A 101 13.71 16.37 -19.95
C LEU A 101 13.90 15.19 -19.00
N ASP A 102 13.97 13.98 -19.54
CA ASP A 102 14.16 12.78 -18.73
C ASP A 102 15.51 12.77 -18.01
N CYS A 103 16.56 13.34 -18.64
CA CYS A 103 17.85 13.56 -18.01
C CYS A 103 17.73 14.54 -16.82
N LEU A 104 17.00 15.64 -16.99
CA LEU A 104 16.76 16.61 -15.92
C LEU A 104 15.98 15.99 -14.75
N TYR A 105 14.94 15.20 -15.05
CA TYR A 105 14.15 14.51 -14.04
C TYR A 105 15.00 13.51 -13.25
N LEU A 106 15.77 12.65 -13.92
CA LEU A 106 16.65 11.70 -13.23
C LEU A 106 17.70 12.39 -12.36
N ARG A 107 18.21 13.55 -12.77
CA ARG A 107 19.13 14.34 -11.93
C ARG A 107 18.45 14.86 -10.68
N ALA A 108 17.21 15.32 -10.79
CA ALA A 108 16.41 15.73 -9.64
C ALA A 108 16.09 14.53 -8.71
N GLU A 109 15.72 13.39 -9.28
CA GLU A 109 15.50 12.13 -8.53
C GLU A 109 16.75 11.71 -7.73
N ILE A 110 17.93 11.80 -8.33
CA ILE A 110 19.21 11.54 -7.67
C ILE A 110 19.41 12.50 -6.49
N MET A 111 19.16 13.81 -6.68
CA MET A 111 19.28 14.79 -5.59
C MET A 111 18.31 14.52 -4.46
N ILE A 112 17.06 14.14 -4.76
CA ILE A 112 16.05 13.78 -3.76
C ILE A 112 16.49 12.54 -2.97
N ALA A 113 16.99 11.51 -3.66
CA ALA A 113 17.51 10.30 -3.03
C ALA A 113 18.71 10.57 -2.10
N GLU A 114 19.47 11.64 -2.36
CA GLU A 114 20.52 12.15 -1.47
C GLU A 114 20.01 13.04 -0.35
N ASN A 115 18.69 13.09 -0.16
CA ASN A 115 18.04 13.96 0.83
C ASN A 115 18.26 15.48 0.60
N ASN A 116 18.50 15.88 -0.66
CA ASN A 116 18.73 17.26 -1.08
C ASN A 116 17.54 17.78 -1.91
N VAL A 117 16.34 17.76 -1.32
CA VAL A 117 15.08 18.18 -1.97
C VAL A 117 15.15 19.64 -2.45
N GLU A 118 15.65 20.56 -1.61
CA GLU A 118 15.76 21.96 -1.97
C GLU A 118 16.80 22.22 -3.09
N GLY A 119 17.79 21.34 -3.22
CA GLY A 119 18.73 21.36 -4.33
C GLY A 119 18.06 20.91 -5.63
N ALA A 120 17.25 19.87 -5.58
CA ALA A 120 16.48 19.37 -6.72
C ALA A 120 15.49 20.44 -7.22
N ASP A 121 14.72 21.05 -6.31
CA ASP A 121 13.78 22.10 -6.63
C ASP A 121 14.44 23.29 -7.34
N ARG A 122 15.51 23.82 -6.76
CA ARG A 122 16.28 24.92 -7.40
C ARG A 122 16.85 24.53 -8.78
N PHE A 123 17.37 23.33 -8.89
CA PHE A 123 17.91 22.81 -10.15
C PHE A 123 16.83 22.78 -11.25
N LEU A 124 15.64 22.30 -10.93
CA LEU A 124 14.52 22.24 -11.87
C LEU A 124 14.02 23.64 -12.26
N VAL A 125 13.92 24.57 -11.28
CA VAL A 125 13.55 25.97 -11.54
C VAL A 125 14.58 26.66 -12.45
N GLU A 126 15.88 26.47 -12.22
CA GLU A 126 16.95 27.08 -13.02
C GLU A 126 16.97 26.56 -14.48
N ASN A 127 16.46 25.38 -14.74
CA ASN A 127 16.37 24.82 -16.08
C ASN A 127 15.05 25.17 -16.80
N MET A 128 14.00 25.61 -16.10
CA MET A 128 12.72 25.94 -16.71
C MET A 128 12.83 27.01 -17.81
N ASP A 129 13.70 28.01 -17.65
CA ASP A 129 13.93 29.06 -18.66
C ASP A 129 14.58 28.52 -19.96
N ARG A 130 14.97 27.26 -19.99
CA ARG A 130 15.63 26.60 -21.14
C ARG A 130 14.68 25.64 -21.87
N ILE A 131 13.49 25.42 -21.32
CA ILE A 131 12.44 24.60 -21.92
C ILE A 131 11.67 25.46 -22.92
N ASP A 132 11.28 24.87 -24.03
CA ASP A 132 10.46 25.57 -25.01
C ASP A 132 9.12 25.97 -24.37
N GLU A 133 8.62 27.18 -24.72
CA GLU A 133 7.41 27.73 -24.09
C GLU A 133 6.20 26.80 -24.20
N ASP A 134 6.12 26.04 -25.28
CA ASP A 134 5.03 25.08 -25.54
C ASP A 134 5.12 23.82 -24.61
N ASP A 135 6.32 23.47 -24.11
CA ASP A 135 6.56 22.30 -23.27
C ASP A 135 6.54 22.64 -21.75
N VAL A 136 6.50 23.94 -21.40
CA VAL A 136 6.52 24.36 -19.99
C VAL A 136 5.33 23.82 -19.18
N PRO A 137 4.09 23.77 -19.69
CA PRO A 137 2.97 23.20 -18.96
C PRO A 137 3.20 21.73 -18.60
N ASP A 138 3.64 20.91 -19.54
CA ASP A 138 3.91 19.50 -19.33
C ASP A 138 5.09 19.30 -18.35
N TYR A 139 6.15 20.11 -18.49
CA TYR A 139 7.28 20.13 -17.57
C TYR A 139 6.85 20.38 -16.12
N ILE A 140 5.92 21.31 -15.89
CA ILE A 140 5.40 21.61 -14.55
C ILE A 140 4.62 20.41 -13.99
N LEU A 141 3.77 19.78 -14.80
CA LEU A 141 2.97 18.63 -14.39
C LEU A 141 3.85 17.41 -14.08
N ASP A 142 4.84 17.14 -14.93
CA ASP A 142 5.78 16.02 -14.74
C ASP A 142 6.57 16.17 -13.45
N ILE A 143 7.05 17.38 -13.15
CA ILE A 143 7.77 17.64 -11.89
C ILE A 143 6.83 17.52 -10.68
N ALA A 144 5.60 18.00 -10.78
CA ALA A 144 4.64 17.83 -9.70
C ALA A 144 4.37 16.34 -9.44
N MET A 145 4.22 15.53 -10.50
CA MET A 145 4.11 14.07 -10.39
C MET A 145 5.36 13.44 -9.77
N LEU A 146 6.56 13.85 -10.22
CA LEU A 146 7.82 13.39 -9.66
C LEU A 146 7.87 13.62 -8.14
N PHE A 147 7.50 14.79 -7.66
CA PHE A 147 7.47 15.05 -6.22
C PHE A 147 6.38 14.23 -5.48
N ILE A 148 5.25 13.90 -6.14
CA ILE A 148 4.26 12.96 -5.57
C ILE A 148 4.86 11.58 -5.39
N ASP A 149 5.57 11.06 -6.39
CA ASP A 149 6.19 9.72 -6.37
C ASP A 149 7.24 9.58 -5.25
N TYR A 150 7.89 10.68 -4.92
CA TYR A 150 8.82 10.75 -3.77
C TYR A 150 8.14 11.14 -2.44
N ASN A 151 6.80 11.10 -2.37
CA ASN A 151 6.01 11.43 -1.18
C ASN A 151 6.27 12.84 -0.63
N LEU A 152 6.39 13.82 -1.54
CA LEU A 152 6.64 15.23 -1.26
C LEU A 152 5.47 16.11 -1.79
N PRO A 153 4.23 15.90 -1.32
CA PRO A 153 3.04 16.53 -1.89
C PRO A 153 3.02 18.07 -1.75
N ASP A 154 3.72 18.62 -0.76
CA ASP A 154 3.81 20.07 -0.62
C ASP A 154 4.66 20.70 -1.72
N LYS A 155 5.78 20.06 -2.09
CA LYS A 155 6.59 20.49 -3.24
C LYS A 155 5.84 20.31 -4.55
N ALA A 156 5.11 19.21 -4.70
CA ALA A 156 4.24 18.99 -5.86
C ALA A 156 3.23 20.12 -6.04
N ALA A 157 2.59 20.57 -4.95
CA ALA A 157 1.66 21.69 -4.99
C ALA A 157 2.34 23.03 -5.35
N GLU A 158 3.52 23.31 -4.78
CA GLU A 158 4.31 24.50 -5.14
C GLU A 158 4.64 24.53 -6.65
N TRP A 159 4.88 23.37 -7.25
CA TRP A 159 5.10 23.27 -8.70
C TRP A 159 3.82 23.43 -9.49
N LEU A 160 2.75 22.77 -9.09
CA LEU A 160 1.46 22.88 -9.76
C LEU A 160 0.91 24.30 -9.77
N ASP A 161 1.14 25.08 -8.69
CA ASP A 161 0.74 26.48 -8.58
C ASP A 161 1.47 27.42 -9.59
N ARG A 162 2.48 26.93 -10.32
CA ARG A 162 3.16 27.67 -11.39
C ARG A 162 2.44 27.55 -12.74
N SER A 163 1.52 26.62 -12.87
CA SER A 163 0.76 26.43 -14.10
C SER A 163 -0.28 27.55 -14.28
N ASP A 164 -0.34 28.10 -15.49
CA ASP A 164 -1.35 29.10 -15.88
C ASP A 164 -2.65 28.47 -16.41
N GLU A 165 -2.74 27.13 -16.46
CA GLU A 165 -3.83 26.37 -17.07
C GLU A 165 -4.58 25.46 -16.07
N PRO A 166 -5.22 26.04 -15.02
CA PRO A 166 -5.85 25.27 -13.94
C PRO A 166 -7.10 24.49 -14.36
N ASP A 167 -7.65 24.77 -15.55
CA ASP A 167 -8.87 24.16 -16.05
C ASP A 167 -8.62 22.89 -16.89
N LEU A 168 -7.35 22.58 -17.21
CA LEU A 168 -7.02 21.36 -17.94
C LEU A 168 -7.27 20.11 -17.12
N ALA A 169 -7.65 19.03 -17.78
CA ALA A 169 -7.88 17.74 -17.14
C ALA A 169 -6.62 17.23 -16.42
N ASP A 170 -5.46 17.35 -17.07
CA ASP A 170 -4.18 16.89 -16.52
C ASP A 170 -3.78 17.68 -15.25
N TYR A 171 -4.00 19.01 -15.24
CA TYR A 171 -3.82 19.81 -14.04
C TYR A 171 -4.71 19.32 -12.88
N ARG A 172 -5.99 19.07 -13.15
CA ARG A 172 -6.95 18.60 -12.14
C ARG A 172 -6.61 17.19 -11.65
N GLU A 173 -6.10 16.33 -12.53
CA GLU A 173 -5.61 15.00 -12.14
C GLU A 173 -4.44 15.11 -11.17
N VAL A 174 -3.40 15.89 -11.50
CA VAL A 174 -2.24 16.07 -10.62
C VAL A 174 -2.69 16.67 -9.28
N LYS A 175 -3.60 17.65 -9.31
CA LYS A 175 -4.19 18.25 -8.10
C LYS A 175 -4.94 17.22 -7.25
N ALA A 176 -5.70 16.31 -7.87
CA ALA A 176 -6.38 15.23 -7.16
C ALA A 176 -5.39 14.25 -6.50
N ARG A 177 -4.30 13.93 -7.19
CA ARG A 177 -3.22 13.08 -6.66
C ARG A 177 -2.46 13.76 -5.51
N ILE A 178 -2.24 15.07 -5.58
CA ILE A 178 -1.67 15.85 -4.47
C ILE A 178 -2.59 15.80 -3.25
N ALA A 179 -3.89 16.01 -3.44
CA ALA A 179 -4.88 15.93 -2.37
C ALA A 179 -4.89 14.52 -1.73
N PHE A 180 -4.85 13.47 -2.54
CA PHE A 180 -4.71 12.09 -2.07
C PHE A 180 -3.45 11.89 -1.21
N ALA A 181 -2.29 12.33 -1.70
CA ALA A 181 -1.01 12.19 -1.01
C ALA A 181 -0.96 12.98 0.31
N ARG A 182 -1.72 14.07 0.41
CA ARG A 182 -1.91 14.84 1.66
C ARG A 182 -2.91 14.22 2.63
N GLY A 183 -3.64 13.19 2.21
CA GLY A 183 -4.74 12.60 2.98
C GLY A 183 -6.05 13.40 2.91
N ASP A 184 -6.13 14.40 2.05
CA ASP A 184 -7.39 15.14 1.77
C ASP A 184 -8.22 14.35 0.75
N TYR A 185 -8.75 13.23 1.23
CA TYR A 185 -9.50 12.29 0.39
C TYR A 185 -10.81 12.88 -0.12
N GLU A 186 -11.42 13.83 0.61
CA GLU A 186 -12.64 14.50 0.17
C GLU A 186 -12.38 15.38 -1.08
N GLN A 187 -11.30 16.15 -1.06
CA GLN A 187 -10.92 16.97 -2.22
C GLN A 187 -10.49 16.08 -3.39
N SER A 188 -9.73 15.03 -3.14
CA SER A 188 -9.30 14.07 -4.17
C SER A 188 -10.50 13.44 -4.87
N GLU A 189 -11.46 12.95 -4.10
CA GLU A 189 -12.70 12.35 -4.63
C GLU A 189 -13.47 13.31 -5.52
N GLN A 190 -13.74 14.54 -5.05
CA GLN A 190 -14.45 15.56 -5.81
C GLN A 190 -13.78 15.86 -7.16
N LEU A 191 -12.46 15.90 -7.19
CA LEU A 191 -11.71 16.17 -8.42
C LEU A 191 -11.76 14.98 -9.39
N PHE A 192 -11.64 13.74 -8.90
CA PHE A 192 -11.78 12.56 -9.78
C PHE A 192 -13.22 12.38 -10.28
N GLU A 193 -14.24 12.71 -9.49
CA GLU A 193 -15.64 12.72 -9.95
C GLU A 193 -15.83 13.74 -11.08
N GLN A 194 -15.25 14.94 -10.98
CA GLN A 194 -15.31 15.95 -12.06
C GLN A 194 -14.60 15.46 -13.35
N LEU A 195 -13.45 14.79 -13.21
CA LEU A 195 -12.74 14.20 -14.35
C LEU A 195 -13.57 13.08 -15.01
N LEU A 196 -14.27 12.28 -14.21
CA LEU A 196 -15.15 11.23 -14.69
C LEU A 196 -16.45 11.74 -15.32
N ASP A 197 -16.92 12.94 -14.94
CA ASP A 197 -18.01 13.61 -15.65
C ASP A 197 -17.63 13.99 -17.09
N GLU A 198 -16.34 14.25 -17.35
CA GLU A 198 -15.80 14.56 -18.67
C GLU A 198 -15.41 13.30 -19.46
N ASP A 199 -14.73 12.34 -18.80
CA ASP A 199 -14.35 11.06 -19.39
C ASP A 199 -14.81 9.88 -18.52
N PRO A 200 -16.08 9.45 -18.62
CA PRO A 200 -16.64 8.37 -17.84
C PRO A 200 -16.08 6.98 -18.19
N TYR A 201 -15.28 6.87 -19.25
CA TYR A 201 -14.65 5.63 -19.69
C TYR A 201 -13.16 5.54 -19.33
N SER A 202 -12.64 6.47 -18.56
CA SER A 202 -11.27 6.42 -18.04
C SER A 202 -11.16 5.41 -16.89
N GLY A 203 -10.63 4.20 -17.17
CA GLY A 203 -10.33 3.21 -16.12
C GLY A 203 -9.37 3.77 -15.07
N ARG A 204 -8.39 4.58 -15.49
CA ARG A 204 -7.43 5.25 -14.61
C ARG A 204 -8.12 6.15 -13.56
N TYR A 205 -9.09 6.95 -13.97
CA TYR A 205 -9.82 7.82 -13.04
C TYR A 205 -10.71 7.00 -12.08
N TRP A 206 -11.36 5.95 -12.58
CA TRP A 206 -12.10 5.02 -11.73
C TRP A 206 -11.23 4.33 -10.68
N ASN A 207 -10.01 3.92 -11.05
CA ASN A 207 -9.05 3.30 -10.12
C ASN A 207 -8.60 4.30 -9.05
N SER A 208 -8.23 5.53 -9.45
CA SER A 208 -7.82 6.57 -8.52
C SER A 208 -8.95 6.96 -7.55
N LEU A 209 -10.21 7.02 -8.06
CA LEU A 209 -11.39 7.23 -7.23
C LEU A 209 -11.60 6.08 -6.25
N ALA A 210 -11.50 4.83 -6.72
CA ALA A 210 -11.64 3.64 -5.87
C ALA A 210 -10.58 3.61 -4.75
N SER A 211 -9.33 3.92 -5.07
CA SER A 211 -8.24 4.02 -4.10
C SER A 211 -8.50 5.12 -3.07
N THR A 212 -8.97 6.29 -3.52
CA THR A 212 -9.34 7.42 -2.65
C THR A 212 -10.46 7.03 -1.67
N GLN A 213 -11.49 6.37 -2.17
CA GLN A 213 -12.62 5.89 -1.37
C GLN A 213 -12.21 4.77 -0.38
N LEU A 214 -11.28 3.91 -0.79
CA LEU A 214 -10.70 2.88 0.10
C LEU A 214 -9.97 3.52 1.28
N MET A 215 -9.13 4.50 1.02
CA MET A 215 -8.35 5.20 2.05
C MET A 215 -9.23 6.04 2.99
N SER A 216 -10.38 6.54 2.51
CA SER A 216 -11.38 7.23 3.32
C SER A 216 -12.36 6.28 4.03
N ASN A 217 -12.14 4.97 4.01
CA ASN A 217 -12.98 3.91 4.57
C ASN A 217 -14.39 3.83 3.93
N ARG A 218 -14.58 4.37 2.74
CA ARG A 218 -15.82 4.26 1.94
C ARG A 218 -15.80 2.99 1.10
N PHE A 219 -15.73 1.85 1.74
CA PHE A 219 -15.46 0.55 1.11
C PHE A 219 -16.51 0.15 0.05
N ASN A 220 -17.79 0.42 0.28
CA ASN A 220 -18.83 0.11 -0.71
C ASN A 220 -18.69 0.94 -1.98
N ASP A 221 -18.34 2.22 -1.83
CA ASP A 221 -18.15 3.13 -2.96
C ASP A 221 -16.90 2.73 -3.75
N SER A 222 -15.81 2.39 -3.06
CA SER A 222 -14.58 1.86 -3.67
C SER A 222 -14.85 0.58 -4.48
N ILE A 223 -15.65 -0.35 -3.96
CA ILE A 223 -16.06 -1.56 -4.71
C ILE A 223 -16.82 -1.17 -5.98
N THR A 224 -17.75 -0.22 -5.88
CA THR A 224 -18.56 0.24 -7.03
C THR A 224 -17.67 0.90 -8.08
N SER A 225 -16.78 1.80 -7.69
CA SER A 225 -15.83 2.46 -8.61
C SER A 225 -14.91 1.44 -9.29
N SER A 226 -14.42 0.44 -8.55
CA SER A 226 -13.65 -0.68 -9.10
C SER A 226 -14.45 -1.50 -10.11
N GLU A 227 -15.76 -1.70 -9.88
CA GLU A 227 -16.63 -2.41 -10.83
C GLU A 227 -16.78 -1.67 -12.16
N TYR A 228 -16.82 -0.33 -12.15
CA TYR A 228 -16.80 0.46 -13.37
C TYR A 228 -15.48 0.28 -14.14
N SER A 229 -14.32 0.33 -13.46
CA SER A 229 -13.04 0.07 -14.12
C SER A 229 -12.95 -1.36 -14.68
N ILE A 230 -13.38 -2.37 -13.91
CA ILE A 230 -13.44 -3.78 -14.38
C ILE A 230 -14.38 -3.95 -15.57
N ALA A 231 -15.47 -3.18 -15.66
CA ALA A 231 -16.39 -3.24 -16.80
C ALA A 231 -15.76 -2.65 -18.07
N ILE A 232 -14.90 -1.64 -17.94
CA ILE A 232 -14.13 -1.04 -19.03
C ILE A 232 -13.00 -2.00 -19.45
N ASN A 233 -12.21 -2.47 -18.50
CA ASN A 233 -11.14 -3.44 -18.73
C ASN A 233 -11.25 -4.60 -17.73
N PRO A 234 -11.75 -5.78 -18.17
CA PRO A 234 -11.90 -6.94 -17.29
C PRO A 234 -10.58 -7.44 -16.65
N ASN A 235 -9.44 -7.12 -17.20
CA ASN A 235 -8.13 -7.53 -16.68
C ASN A 235 -7.36 -6.34 -16.07
N ASP A 236 -8.07 -5.34 -15.60
CA ASP A 236 -7.48 -4.23 -14.84
C ASP A 236 -7.05 -4.72 -13.45
N GLU A 237 -5.74 -4.84 -13.27
CA GLU A 237 -5.13 -5.40 -12.07
C GLU A 237 -5.40 -4.53 -10.84
N GLU A 238 -5.28 -3.22 -10.99
CA GLU A 238 -5.51 -2.25 -9.91
C GLU A 238 -6.97 -2.25 -9.47
N ALA A 239 -7.92 -2.27 -10.43
CA ALA A 239 -9.35 -2.34 -10.12
C ALA A 239 -9.71 -3.64 -9.39
N ILE A 240 -9.15 -4.78 -9.82
CA ILE A 240 -9.36 -6.07 -9.18
C ILE A 240 -8.82 -6.07 -7.76
N LEU A 241 -7.63 -5.49 -7.54
CA LEU A 241 -7.02 -5.37 -6.23
C LEU A 241 -7.81 -4.42 -5.32
N ASN A 242 -8.22 -3.25 -5.81
CA ASN A 242 -9.04 -2.30 -5.05
C ASN A 242 -10.36 -2.92 -4.60
N LYS A 243 -11.02 -3.66 -5.51
CA LYS A 243 -12.25 -4.38 -5.17
C LYS A 243 -12.01 -5.45 -4.10
N ALA A 244 -10.93 -6.22 -4.22
CA ALA A 244 -10.56 -7.23 -3.22
C ALA A 244 -10.32 -6.60 -1.85
N ASN A 245 -9.58 -5.48 -1.80
CA ASN A 245 -9.29 -4.73 -0.59
C ASN A 245 -10.56 -4.17 0.07
N GLY A 246 -11.49 -3.61 -0.73
CA GLY A 246 -12.79 -3.15 -0.25
C GLY A 246 -13.63 -4.27 0.36
N LEU A 247 -13.70 -5.42 -0.32
CA LEU A 247 -14.42 -6.60 0.19
C LEU A 247 -13.77 -7.15 1.47
N PHE A 248 -12.45 -7.20 1.53
CA PHE A 248 -11.70 -7.62 2.72
C PHE A 248 -12.00 -6.70 3.91
N SER A 249 -11.98 -5.39 3.70
CA SER A 249 -12.26 -4.39 4.73
C SER A 249 -13.71 -4.45 5.26
N LEU A 250 -14.66 -4.90 4.43
CA LEU A 250 -16.04 -5.18 4.85
C LEU A 250 -16.21 -6.53 5.55
N GLY A 251 -15.15 -7.34 5.68
CA GLY A 251 -15.23 -8.69 6.23
C GLY A 251 -15.77 -9.77 5.27
N ASN A 252 -15.98 -9.43 4.00
CA ASN A 252 -16.43 -10.35 2.97
C ASN A 252 -15.27 -11.23 2.44
N PHE A 253 -14.58 -11.92 3.35
CA PHE A 253 -13.32 -12.63 3.07
C PHE A 253 -13.44 -13.68 1.98
N GLN A 254 -14.57 -14.38 1.88
CA GLN A 254 -14.77 -15.40 0.86
C GLN A 254 -14.82 -14.80 -0.57
N GLU A 255 -15.42 -13.63 -0.72
CA GLU A 255 -15.49 -12.95 -2.01
C GLU A 255 -14.18 -12.23 -2.32
N ALA A 256 -13.56 -11.60 -1.31
CA ALA A 256 -12.22 -11.00 -1.43
C ALA A 256 -11.19 -12.03 -1.93
N LEU A 257 -11.19 -13.24 -1.37
CA LEU A 257 -10.30 -14.32 -1.79
C LEU A 257 -10.39 -14.60 -3.31
N LYS A 258 -11.61 -14.63 -3.89
CA LYS A 258 -11.78 -14.86 -5.33
C LYS A 258 -11.15 -13.74 -6.18
N TYR A 259 -11.23 -12.49 -5.72
CA TYR A 259 -10.60 -11.37 -6.43
C TYR A 259 -9.09 -11.35 -6.24
N TYR A 260 -8.55 -11.72 -5.08
CA TYR A 260 -7.11 -11.91 -4.90
C TYR A 260 -6.57 -13.09 -5.74
N GLU A 261 -7.30 -14.21 -5.86
CA GLU A 261 -6.97 -15.31 -6.77
C GLU A 261 -6.96 -14.84 -8.24
N ARG A 262 -7.87 -13.93 -8.61
CA ARG A 262 -7.91 -13.35 -9.95
C ARG A 262 -6.73 -12.41 -10.18
N PHE A 263 -6.38 -11.56 -9.21
CA PHE A 263 -5.21 -10.71 -9.22
C PHE A 263 -3.93 -11.54 -9.35
N HIS A 264 -3.77 -12.58 -8.53
CA HIS A 264 -2.61 -13.49 -8.61
C HIS A 264 -2.43 -14.15 -9.99
N LYS A 265 -3.52 -14.46 -10.70
CA LYS A 265 -3.42 -15.02 -12.06
C LYS A 265 -2.90 -14.01 -13.09
N LEU A 266 -3.13 -12.73 -12.86
CA LEU A 266 -2.63 -11.65 -13.72
C LEU A 266 -1.19 -11.29 -13.35
N CYS A 267 -0.89 -11.24 -12.05
CA CYS A 267 0.41 -10.88 -11.48
C CYS A 267 0.97 -12.03 -10.62
N PRO A 268 1.41 -13.15 -11.22
CA PRO A 268 1.80 -14.35 -10.46
C PRO A 268 3.08 -14.19 -9.64
N ASP A 269 3.93 -13.23 -10.00
CA ASP A 269 5.21 -13.00 -9.32
C ASP A 269 5.08 -12.04 -8.13
N GLU A 270 3.89 -11.47 -7.91
CA GLU A 270 3.62 -10.61 -6.77
C GLU A 270 3.27 -11.41 -5.52
N GLY A 271 4.23 -11.52 -4.60
CA GLY A 271 4.04 -12.17 -3.30
C GLY A 271 2.94 -11.55 -2.43
N ALA A 272 2.54 -10.31 -2.71
CA ALA A 272 1.44 -9.63 -2.03
C ALA A 272 0.09 -10.33 -2.22
N ALA A 273 -0.17 -10.89 -3.41
CA ALA A 273 -1.39 -11.66 -3.66
C ALA A 273 -1.51 -12.87 -2.71
N GLU A 274 -0.41 -13.60 -2.56
CA GLU A 274 -0.31 -14.75 -1.64
C GLU A 274 -0.54 -14.33 -0.18
N LEU A 275 0.06 -13.21 0.25
CA LEU A 275 -0.16 -12.64 1.58
C LEU A 275 -1.64 -12.32 1.82
N PHE A 276 -2.30 -11.67 0.87
CA PHE A 276 -3.71 -11.29 1.00
C PHE A 276 -4.66 -12.50 0.97
N MET A 277 -4.37 -13.52 0.16
CA MET A 277 -5.12 -14.78 0.18
C MET A 277 -4.98 -15.48 1.53
N GLY A 278 -3.75 -15.53 2.07
CA GLY A 278 -3.50 -16.04 3.42
C GLY A 278 -4.30 -15.28 4.48
N ASN A 279 -4.34 -13.95 4.40
CA ASN A 279 -5.11 -13.10 5.32
C ASN A 279 -6.62 -13.40 5.24
N CYS A 280 -7.19 -13.59 4.05
CA CYS A 280 -8.59 -14.00 3.90
C CYS A 280 -8.86 -15.33 4.59
N LEU A 281 -8.03 -16.33 4.33
CA LEU A 281 -8.18 -17.68 4.88
C LEU A 281 -8.02 -17.69 6.40
N LEU A 282 -7.07 -16.94 6.94
CA LEU A 282 -6.85 -16.82 8.38
C LEU A 282 -8.07 -16.18 9.07
N ASN A 283 -8.62 -15.11 8.50
CA ASN A 283 -9.83 -14.46 9.04
C ASN A 283 -11.10 -15.34 8.95
N MET A 284 -11.12 -16.31 8.01
CA MET A 284 -12.17 -17.34 7.96
C MET A 284 -11.91 -18.52 8.90
N GLY A 285 -10.84 -18.51 9.73
CA GLY A 285 -10.46 -19.61 10.60
C GLY A 285 -9.88 -20.83 9.88
N ARG A 286 -9.47 -20.67 8.59
CA ARG A 286 -8.91 -21.74 7.74
C ARG A 286 -7.38 -21.72 7.78
N SER A 287 -6.82 -21.80 8.98
CA SER A 287 -5.38 -21.62 9.24
C SER A 287 -4.49 -22.65 8.53
N GLU A 288 -4.95 -23.91 8.37
CA GLU A 288 -4.23 -24.93 7.61
C GLU A 288 -4.09 -24.59 6.13
N GLU A 289 -5.10 -23.92 5.57
CA GLU A 289 -5.08 -23.49 4.17
C GLU A 289 -4.35 -22.15 3.98
N ALA A 290 -4.33 -21.29 4.99
CA ALA A 290 -3.57 -20.03 4.97
C ALA A 290 -2.05 -20.25 4.97
N LEU A 291 -1.58 -21.28 5.65
CA LEU A 291 -0.15 -21.55 5.85
C LEU A 291 0.65 -21.61 4.53
N PRO A 292 0.28 -22.42 3.51
CA PRO A 292 1.04 -22.47 2.25
C PRO A 292 1.08 -21.14 1.50
N HIS A 293 0.04 -20.31 1.61
CA HIS A 293 0.02 -18.97 1.01
C HIS A 293 1.04 -18.04 1.67
N TYR A 294 1.13 -18.03 2.98
CA TYR A 294 2.14 -17.24 3.69
C TYR A 294 3.57 -17.75 3.43
N GLU A 295 3.77 -19.06 3.30
CA GLU A 295 5.07 -19.64 2.95
C GLU A 295 5.48 -19.19 1.53
N ALA A 296 4.54 -19.21 0.56
CA ALA A 296 4.78 -18.72 -0.79
C ALA A 296 5.07 -17.21 -0.82
N ALA A 297 4.31 -16.40 -0.07
CA ALA A 297 4.56 -14.97 0.08
C ALA A 297 5.95 -14.69 0.66
N LEU A 298 6.36 -15.45 1.69
CA LEU A 298 7.68 -15.31 2.30
C LEU A 298 8.81 -15.59 1.32
N ASP A 299 8.69 -16.64 0.52
CA ASP A 299 9.69 -17.00 -0.48
C ASP A 299 9.77 -15.95 -1.60
N ALA A 300 8.63 -15.44 -2.07
CA ALA A 300 8.57 -14.37 -3.06
C ALA A 300 9.22 -13.07 -2.53
N PHE A 301 8.88 -12.63 -1.32
CA PHE A 301 9.44 -11.41 -0.72
C PHE A 301 10.94 -11.55 -0.45
N ARG A 302 11.42 -12.71 0.00
CA ARG A 302 12.85 -13.00 0.15
C ARG A 302 13.59 -12.91 -1.18
N THR A 303 13.00 -13.46 -2.24
CA THR A 303 13.58 -13.43 -3.59
C THR A 303 13.66 -12.00 -4.14
N ALA A 304 12.62 -11.21 -3.90
CA ALA A 304 12.55 -9.79 -4.28
C ALA A 304 13.37 -8.86 -3.36
N GLY A 305 13.94 -9.35 -2.26
CA GLY A 305 14.65 -8.52 -1.28
C GLY A 305 13.75 -7.55 -0.50
N VAL A 306 12.45 -7.84 -0.45
CA VAL A 306 11.44 -7.04 0.26
C VAL A 306 11.43 -7.42 1.75
N ASN A 307 11.05 -6.47 2.61
CA ASN A 307 10.91 -6.72 4.05
C ASN A 307 9.85 -7.80 4.32
N THR A 308 10.22 -8.82 5.06
CA THR A 308 9.38 -10.01 5.33
C THR A 308 8.70 -9.99 6.70
N ALA A 309 8.83 -8.91 7.46
CA ALA A 309 8.38 -8.87 8.85
C ALA A 309 6.87 -9.08 9.01
N GLU A 310 6.06 -8.52 8.11
CA GLU A 310 4.60 -8.68 8.12
C GLU A 310 4.21 -10.15 7.86
N VAL A 311 4.77 -10.74 6.82
CA VAL A 311 4.51 -12.15 6.48
C VAL A 311 4.92 -13.08 7.63
N LEU A 312 6.07 -12.82 8.25
CA LEU A 312 6.55 -13.59 9.40
C LEU A 312 5.62 -13.46 10.62
N GLN A 313 5.01 -12.29 10.84
CA GLN A 313 4.00 -12.13 11.88
C GLN A 313 2.72 -12.89 11.55
N CYS A 314 2.24 -12.86 10.30
CA CYS A 314 1.10 -13.65 9.85
C CYS A 314 1.35 -15.16 10.01
N LEU A 315 2.55 -15.64 9.65
CA LEU A 315 2.97 -17.02 9.88
C LEU A 315 2.96 -17.35 11.37
N ALA A 316 3.45 -16.46 12.23
CA ALA A 316 3.48 -16.67 13.66
C ALA A 316 2.05 -16.84 14.23
N PHE A 317 1.10 -16.00 13.84
CA PHE A 317 -0.30 -16.16 14.23
C PHE A 317 -0.89 -17.47 13.70
N THR A 318 -0.61 -17.80 12.44
CA THR A 318 -1.08 -19.06 11.84
C THR A 318 -0.54 -20.28 12.57
N TYR A 319 0.75 -20.31 12.86
CA TYR A 319 1.39 -21.38 13.66
C TYR A 319 0.81 -21.44 15.08
N SER A 320 0.52 -20.29 15.70
CA SER A 320 -0.13 -20.22 17.02
C SER A 320 -1.49 -20.90 17.00
N GLN A 321 -2.35 -20.55 16.03
CA GLN A 321 -3.67 -21.15 15.88
C GLN A 321 -3.61 -22.67 15.61
N LEU A 322 -2.56 -23.13 14.93
CA LEU A 322 -2.32 -24.56 14.69
C LEU A 322 -1.66 -25.27 15.90
N GLY A 323 -1.43 -24.57 17.01
CA GLY A 323 -0.78 -25.12 18.20
C GLY A 323 0.73 -25.37 18.03
N ARG A 324 1.34 -24.86 16.96
CA ARG A 324 2.78 -24.98 16.64
C ARG A 324 3.56 -23.82 17.28
N ILE A 325 3.61 -23.79 18.62
CA ILE A 325 4.10 -22.63 19.37
C ILE A 325 5.58 -22.35 19.11
N ASP A 326 6.41 -23.38 18.98
CA ASP A 326 7.85 -23.21 18.74
C ASP A 326 8.09 -22.58 17.35
N ASP A 327 7.33 -22.99 16.34
CA ASP A 327 7.41 -22.41 14.99
C ASP A 327 6.92 -20.95 15.00
N ALA A 328 5.84 -20.67 15.74
CA ALA A 328 5.34 -19.31 15.92
C ALA A 328 6.39 -18.37 16.53
N LEU A 329 7.04 -18.81 17.60
CA LEU A 329 8.08 -18.03 18.26
C LEU A 329 9.33 -17.88 17.39
N HIS A 330 9.67 -18.89 16.59
CA HIS A 330 10.77 -18.80 15.62
C HIS A 330 10.49 -17.75 14.54
N ALA A 331 9.28 -17.73 13.97
CA ALA A 331 8.88 -16.74 12.99
C ALA A 331 8.96 -15.30 13.57
N ILE A 332 8.54 -15.11 14.82
CA ILE A 332 8.71 -13.81 15.52
C ILE A 332 10.18 -13.45 15.70
N ASP A 333 11.03 -14.42 16.08
CA ASP A 333 12.46 -14.17 16.23
C ASP A 333 13.16 -13.83 14.90
N GLU A 334 12.65 -14.32 13.78
CA GLU A 334 13.08 -13.90 12.43
C GLU A 334 12.57 -12.50 12.06
N ALA A 335 11.30 -12.19 12.37
CA ALA A 335 10.73 -10.87 12.14
C ALA A 335 11.52 -9.76 12.85
N LEU A 336 11.95 -10.01 14.09
CA LEU A 336 12.77 -9.07 14.88
C LEU A 336 14.17 -8.80 14.29
N LYS A 337 14.65 -9.62 13.36
CA LYS A 337 15.94 -9.44 12.68
C LYS A 337 15.84 -8.62 11.41
N GLN A 338 14.62 -8.37 10.92
CA GLN A 338 14.43 -7.58 9.70
C GLN A 338 14.81 -6.11 9.91
N PRO A 339 15.39 -5.44 8.91
CA PRO A 339 15.65 -4.01 8.99
C PRO A 339 14.33 -3.22 9.09
N ASP A 340 14.38 -2.07 9.72
CA ASP A 340 13.27 -1.09 9.80
C ASP A 340 11.99 -1.61 10.47
N VAL A 341 12.08 -2.71 11.21
CA VAL A 341 10.95 -3.28 11.96
C VAL A 341 10.73 -2.54 13.28
N ASN A 342 9.47 -2.21 13.55
CA ASN A 342 9.09 -1.79 14.89
C ASN A 342 9.13 -2.99 15.85
N GLY A 343 10.33 -3.26 16.39
CA GLY A 343 10.55 -4.38 17.28
C GLY A 343 9.65 -4.39 18.51
N ASN A 344 9.12 -3.23 18.93
CA ASN A 344 8.22 -3.13 20.07
C ASN A 344 6.83 -3.70 19.74
N GLU A 345 6.33 -3.47 18.54
CA GLU A 345 5.09 -4.07 18.07
C GLU A 345 5.22 -5.58 17.93
N VAL A 346 6.31 -6.06 17.34
CA VAL A 346 6.59 -7.48 17.21
C VAL A 346 6.70 -8.15 18.60
N MET A 347 7.24 -7.45 19.59
CA MET A 347 7.27 -7.94 20.98
C MET A 347 5.87 -8.01 21.60
N VAL A 348 4.93 -7.13 21.21
CA VAL A 348 3.51 -7.25 21.62
C VAL A 348 2.89 -8.49 20.99
N VAL A 349 3.12 -8.75 19.70
CA VAL A 349 2.66 -9.99 19.02
C VAL A 349 3.22 -11.23 19.71
N ARG A 350 4.53 -11.24 20.04
CA ARG A 350 5.13 -12.33 20.80
C ARG A 350 4.43 -12.54 22.14
N GLY A 351 4.15 -11.46 22.85
CA GLY A 351 3.43 -11.48 24.12
C GLY A 351 2.01 -12.03 23.97
N HIS A 352 1.31 -11.68 22.90
CA HIS A 352 -0.01 -12.19 22.56
C HIS A 352 0.01 -13.72 22.39
N ILE A 353 0.88 -14.24 21.52
CA ILE A 353 1.02 -15.68 21.28
C ILE A 353 1.33 -16.44 22.59
N LEU A 354 2.24 -15.92 23.38
CA LEU A 354 2.59 -16.53 24.67
C LEU A 354 1.39 -16.50 25.65
N LEU A 355 0.60 -15.45 25.65
CA LEU A 355 -0.57 -15.30 26.53
C LEU A 355 -1.70 -16.24 26.12
N GLU A 356 -1.97 -16.34 24.82
CA GLU A 356 -2.96 -17.25 24.22
C GLU A 356 -2.71 -18.71 24.65
N HIS A 357 -1.43 -19.10 24.71
CA HIS A 357 -1.01 -20.44 25.15
C HIS A 357 -0.72 -20.56 26.66
N GLY A 358 -1.21 -19.63 27.47
CA GLY A 358 -1.14 -19.68 28.93
C GLY A 358 0.24 -19.44 29.53
N MET A 359 1.23 -19.02 28.73
CA MET A 359 2.59 -18.69 29.17
C MET A 359 2.67 -17.28 29.76
N VAL A 360 1.80 -16.98 30.71
CA VAL A 360 1.52 -15.64 31.25
C VAL A 360 2.78 -14.88 31.69
N LYS A 361 3.71 -15.54 32.39
CA LYS A 361 4.94 -14.88 32.88
C LYS A 361 5.79 -14.36 31.74
N ARG A 362 6.00 -15.19 30.72
CA ARG A 362 6.79 -14.82 29.52
C ARG A 362 6.09 -13.73 28.71
N ALA A 363 4.75 -13.80 28.61
CA ALA A 363 3.96 -12.75 27.95
C ALA A 363 4.12 -11.38 28.62
N ILE A 364 4.04 -11.34 29.95
CA ILE A 364 4.26 -10.11 30.75
C ILE A 364 5.66 -9.55 30.52
N GLU A 365 6.69 -10.40 30.47
CA GLU A 365 8.06 -9.97 30.18
C GLU A 365 8.17 -9.29 28.82
N CYS A 366 7.53 -9.84 27.77
CA CYS A 366 7.46 -9.23 26.42
C CYS A 366 6.75 -7.87 26.46
N PHE A 367 5.57 -7.79 27.07
CA PHE A 367 4.79 -6.56 27.18
C PHE A 367 5.55 -5.48 27.96
N LEU A 368 6.17 -5.82 29.07
CA LEU A 368 6.98 -4.88 29.85
C LEU A 368 8.22 -4.41 29.09
N SER A 369 8.84 -5.29 28.29
CA SER A 369 9.98 -4.93 27.44
C SER A 369 9.57 -3.90 26.40
N ALA A 370 8.46 -4.12 25.68
CA ALA A 370 7.93 -3.20 24.69
C ALA A 370 7.57 -1.83 25.31
N LEU A 371 6.88 -1.83 26.45
CA LEU A 371 6.51 -0.59 27.16
C LEU A 371 7.71 0.20 27.63
N ARG A 372 8.73 -0.44 28.19
CA ARG A 372 9.94 0.24 28.65
C ARG A 372 10.74 0.83 27.51
N ALA A 373 10.86 0.09 26.39
CA ALA A 373 11.59 0.54 25.21
C ALA A 373 10.94 1.78 24.55
N THR A 374 9.62 1.91 24.68
CA THR A 374 8.85 3.05 24.15
C THR A 374 8.55 4.12 25.17
N SER A 375 9.22 4.13 26.32
CA SER A 375 8.94 5.04 27.43
C SER A 375 7.46 5.08 27.82
N PHE A 376 6.82 3.92 27.82
CA PHE A 376 5.39 3.71 28.10
C PHE A 376 4.46 4.43 27.11
N SER A 377 4.76 4.27 25.80
CA SER A 377 3.86 4.76 24.73
C SER A 377 2.42 4.29 24.96
N HIS A 378 1.48 5.23 24.80
CA HIS A 378 0.05 4.94 24.91
C HIS A 378 -0.43 3.97 23.82
N GLU A 379 0.13 4.05 22.63
CA GLU A 379 -0.20 3.15 21.53
C GLU A 379 0.18 1.70 21.84
N ILE A 380 1.41 1.47 22.30
CA ILE A 380 1.85 0.13 22.72
C ILE A 380 1.01 -0.38 23.89
N PHE A 381 0.69 0.50 24.85
CA PHE A 381 -0.19 0.13 25.97
C PHE A 381 -1.59 -0.29 25.49
N PHE A 382 -2.16 0.43 24.54
CA PHE A 382 -3.47 0.12 23.96
C PHE A 382 -3.45 -1.23 23.22
N ARG A 383 -2.43 -1.48 22.39
CA ARG A 383 -2.25 -2.77 21.70
C ARG A 383 -2.09 -3.95 22.68
N ILE A 384 -1.40 -3.74 23.79
CA ILE A 384 -1.30 -4.76 24.85
C ILE A 384 -2.67 -4.99 25.49
N ALA A 385 -3.45 -3.94 25.74
CA ALA A 385 -4.79 -4.08 26.30
C ALA A 385 -5.72 -4.88 25.38
N ILE A 386 -5.64 -4.67 24.05
CA ILE A 386 -6.32 -5.48 23.04
C ILE A 386 -5.88 -6.94 23.14
N SER A 387 -4.57 -7.21 23.12
CA SER A 387 -4.02 -8.57 23.25
C SER A 387 -4.53 -9.30 24.50
N VAL A 388 -4.61 -8.58 25.62
CA VAL A 388 -5.09 -9.13 26.89
C VAL A 388 -6.60 -9.43 26.83
N TYR A 389 -7.36 -8.60 26.13
CA TYR A 389 -8.79 -8.82 25.91
C TYR A 389 -9.04 -10.04 25.01
N ASP A 390 -8.37 -10.10 23.87
CA ASP A 390 -8.52 -11.18 22.87
C ASP A 390 -8.12 -12.55 23.43
N CYS A 391 -7.09 -12.58 24.30
CA CYS A 391 -6.69 -13.82 24.99
C CYS A 391 -7.63 -14.21 26.16
N GLY A 392 -8.79 -13.57 26.34
CA GLY A 392 -9.80 -13.97 27.32
C GLY A 392 -9.55 -13.49 28.76
N TYR A 393 -8.86 -12.37 28.94
CA TYR A 393 -8.62 -11.76 30.26
C TYR A 393 -9.40 -10.44 30.45
N PRO A 394 -10.76 -10.42 30.31
CA PRO A 394 -11.55 -9.19 30.27
C PRO A 394 -11.45 -8.36 31.55
N THR A 395 -11.23 -8.98 32.71
CA THR A 395 -11.08 -8.25 33.99
C THR A 395 -9.81 -7.41 34.02
N ILE A 396 -8.70 -7.90 33.42
CA ILE A 396 -7.44 -7.18 33.35
C ILE A 396 -7.55 -6.12 32.26
N ALA A 397 -8.03 -6.51 31.07
CA ALA A 397 -8.27 -5.62 29.95
C ALA A 397 -9.16 -4.43 30.33
N TYR A 398 -10.24 -4.64 31.08
CA TYR A 398 -11.09 -3.57 31.63
C TYR A 398 -10.30 -2.51 32.39
N ARG A 399 -9.36 -2.93 33.25
CA ARG A 399 -8.54 -1.98 34.02
C ARG A 399 -7.59 -1.21 33.12
N MET A 400 -7.05 -1.87 32.10
CA MET A 400 -6.14 -1.26 31.14
C MET A 400 -6.86 -0.25 30.26
N PHE A 401 -7.97 -0.62 29.65
CA PHE A 401 -8.77 0.30 28.84
C PHE A 401 -9.31 1.48 29.66
N LYS A 402 -9.72 1.22 30.91
CA LYS A 402 -10.16 2.30 31.80
C LYS A 402 -9.04 3.32 32.07
N ALA A 403 -7.85 2.85 32.35
CA ALA A 403 -6.70 3.73 32.53
C ALA A 403 -6.33 4.49 31.25
N TYR A 404 -6.46 3.83 30.08
CA TYR A 404 -6.23 4.46 28.78
C TYR A 404 -7.23 5.58 28.51
N THR A 405 -8.53 5.31 28.64
CA THR A 405 -9.59 6.28 28.37
C THR A 405 -9.65 7.44 29.38
N GLU A 406 -9.13 7.25 30.59
CA GLU A 406 -8.97 8.35 31.57
C GLU A 406 -7.93 9.38 31.13
N VAL A 407 -6.98 9.02 30.27
CA VAL A 407 -5.94 9.91 29.72
C VAL A 407 -6.33 10.45 28.34
N HIS A 408 -7.05 9.64 27.54
CA HIS A 408 -7.42 9.94 26.15
C HIS A 408 -8.96 10.12 26.05
N HIS A 409 -9.46 11.25 26.58
CA HIS A 409 -10.91 11.52 26.60
C HIS A 409 -11.49 11.90 25.23
N ASP A 410 -10.66 12.43 24.34
CA ASP A 410 -11.13 13.13 23.14
C ASP A 410 -11.29 12.22 21.92
N THR A 411 -10.63 11.06 21.86
CA THR A 411 -10.64 10.18 20.68
C THR A 411 -11.78 9.17 20.67
N GLY A 412 -12.33 8.85 21.83
CA GLY A 412 -13.34 7.78 21.97
C GLY A 412 -12.77 6.36 21.83
N ASP A 413 -11.49 6.21 21.55
CA ASP A 413 -10.83 4.91 21.37
C ASP A 413 -10.82 4.10 22.66
N GLY A 414 -11.11 2.81 22.55
CA GLY A 414 -11.14 1.88 23.68
C GLY A 414 -12.46 1.88 24.47
N LEU A 415 -13.40 2.78 24.19
CA LEU A 415 -14.72 2.78 24.83
C LEU A 415 -15.53 1.52 24.46
N SER A 416 -15.43 1.07 23.22
CA SER A 416 -16.06 -0.15 22.74
C SER A 416 -15.49 -1.39 23.44
N TYR A 417 -14.19 -1.45 23.62
CA TYR A 417 -13.53 -2.52 24.39
C TYR A 417 -13.92 -2.48 25.88
N LEU A 418 -14.07 -1.27 26.46
CA LEU A 418 -14.60 -1.14 27.84
C LEU A 418 -16.02 -1.69 27.96
N ALA A 419 -16.88 -1.36 26.99
CA ALA A 419 -18.24 -1.89 26.95
C ALA A 419 -18.20 -3.43 26.83
N ALA A 420 -17.43 -3.98 25.90
CA ALA A 420 -17.28 -5.42 25.72
C ALA A 420 -16.73 -6.10 27.01
N CYS A 421 -15.70 -5.54 27.62
CA CYS A 421 -15.21 -6.04 28.91
C CYS A 421 -16.30 -6.03 29.99
N CYS A 422 -17.08 -4.93 30.10
CA CYS A 422 -18.16 -4.84 31.07
C CYS A 422 -19.24 -5.89 30.85
N LEU A 423 -19.54 -6.23 29.60
CA LEU A 423 -20.45 -7.30 29.23
C LEU A 423 -19.97 -8.64 29.78
N HIS A 424 -18.69 -8.98 29.51
CA HIS A 424 -18.06 -10.23 29.95
C HIS A 424 -17.91 -10.35 31.49
N ILE A 425 -17.72 -9.22 32.21
CA ILE A 425 -17.59 -9.23 33.67
C ILE A 425 -18.88 -8.89 34.41
N ASN A 426 -20.01 -8.89 33.67
CA ASN A 426 -21.37 -8.66 34.23
C ASN A 426 -21.57 -7.30 34.90
N LYS A 427 -20.98 -6.23 34.43
CA LYS A 427 -21.14 -4.88 34.92
C LYS A 427 -22.13 -4.09 34.07
N ARG A 428 -23.43 -4.41 34.20
CA ARG A 428 -24.47 -3.90 33.32
C ARG A 428 -24.60 -2.38 33.27
N GLU A 429 -24.48 -1.68 34.40
CA GLU A 429 -24.59 -0.20 34.42
C GLU A 429 -23.42 0.46 33.69
N GLU A 430 -22.19 -0.01 33.93
CA GLU A 430 -21.02 0.48 33.25
C GLU A 430 -21.03 0.12 31.75
N TYR A 431 -21.52 -1.07 31.40
CA TYR A 431 -21.71 -1.47 30.01
C TYR A 431 -22.59 -0.47 29.23
N LEU A 432 -23.81 -0.17 29.75
CA LEU A 432 -24.72 0.77 29.09
C LEU A 432 -24.12 2.16 28.96
N LYS A 433 -23.38 2.61 29.98
CA LYS A 433 -22.69 3.89 29.96
C LYS A 433 -21.64 3.92 28.82
N PHE A 434 -20.71 2.94 28.79
CA PHE A 434 -19.65 2.90 27.80
C PHE A 434 -20.16 2.60 26.40
N LEU A 435 -21.20 1.77 26.24
CA LEU A 435 -21.87 1.53 24.96
C LEU A 435 -22.38 2.84 24.35
N LYS A 436 -23.11 3.64 25.13
CA LYS A 436 -23.59 4.93 24.67
C LYS A 436 -22.44 5.84 24.22
N MET A 437 -21.43 5.98 25.06
CA MET A 437 -20.26 6.81 24.75
C MET A 437 -19.53 6.33 23.51
N ALA A 438 -19.33 5.01 23.35
CA ALA A 438 -18.67 4.42 22.20
C ALA A 438 -19.41 4.71 20.89
N CYS A 439 -20.74 4.50 20.89
CA CYS A 439 -21.59 4.76 19.73
C CYS A 439 -21.64 6.24 19.32
N GLU A 440 -21.52 7.16 20.29
CA GLU A 440 -21.50 8.61 20.05
C GLU A 440 -20.11 9.10 19.57
N SER A 441 -19.02 8.54 20.12
CA SER A 441 -17.66 9.05 19.87
C SER A 441 -16.95 8.32 18.72
N ASN A 442 -17.07 6.99 18.63
CA ASN A 442 -16.42 6.16 17.61
C ASN A 442 -17.34 5.01 17.16
N PRO A 443 -18.37 5.33 16.35
CA PRO A 443 -19.35 4.32 15.89
C PRO A 443 -18.70 3.21 15.03
N ALA A 444 -17.59 3.49 14.34
CA ALA A 444 -16.87 2.50 13.54
C ALA A 444 -16.23 1.42 14.44
N GLU A 445 -15.55 1.82 15.52
CA GLU A 445 -15.01 0.88 16.53
C GLU A 445 -16.15 0.13 17.23
N ALA A 446 -17.24 0.81 17.57
CA ALA A 446 -18.39 0.18 18.20
C ALA A 446 -19.00 -0.91 17.31
N LYS A 447 -19.13 -0.67 16.02
CA LYS A 447 -19.58 -1.68 15.05
C LYS A 447 -18.64 -2.87 14.97
N LYS A 448 -17.33 -2.61 14.92
CA LYS A 448 -16.30 -3.65 14.81
C LYS A 448 -16.24 -4.55 16.05
N ILE A 449 -16.34 -3.98 17.25
CA ILE A 449 -16.08 -4.70 18.51
C ILE A 449 -17.37 -5.26 19.12
N LEU A 450 -18.50 -4.58 18.94
CA LEU A 450 -19.76 -4.95 19.57
C LEU A 450 -20.83 -5.42 18.57
N GLY A 451 -20.56 -5.32 17.27
CA GLY A 451 -21.55 -5.59 16.22
C GLY A 451 -22.17 -6.98 16.27
N GLU A 452 -21.43 -7.99 16.70
CA GLU A 452 -21.94 -9.37 16.86
C GLU A 452 -22.98 -9.51 17.97
N GLU A 453 -23.04 -8.59 18.92
CA GLU A 453 -24.02 -8.58 19.99
C GLU A 453 -25.39 -8.01 19.55
N PHE A 454 -25.46 -7.47 18.32
CA PHE A 454 -26.63 -6.79 17.77
C PHE A 454 -27.09 -7.43 16.45
N PRO A 455 -28.38 -7.22 16.06
CA PRO A 455 -28.89 -7.70 14.78
C PRO A 455 -28.04 -7.24 13.61
N GLU A 456 -27.85 -8.13 12.62
CA GLU A 456 -27.08 -7.86 11.41
C GLU A 456 -27.60 -6.59 10.69
N GLY A 457 -26.67 -5.69 10.35
CA GLY A 457 -26.98 -4.44 9.65
C GLY A 457 -27.51 -3.30 10.54
N MET A 458 -27.60 -3.49 11.85
CA MET A 458 -28.02 -2.40 12.76
C MET A 458 -26.98 -1.29 12.79
N ASP A 459 -27.42 -0.03 12.74
CA ASP A 459 -26.57 1.15 12.91
C ASP A 459 -26.08 1.23 14.38
N PRO A 460 -24.79 1.46 14.65
CA PRO A 460 -24.30 1.65 16.01
C PRO A 460 -25.03 2.70 16.84
N LYS A 461 -25.62 3.72 16.19
CA LYS A 461 -26.44 4.73 16.86
C LYS A 461 -27.64 4.16 17.59
N ASP A 462 -28.14 3.00 17.12
CA ASP A 462 -29.34 2.35 17.66
C ASP A 462 -28.98 1.29 18.72
N TYR A 463 -27.73 0.93 18.92
CA TYR A 463 -27.26 -0.12 19.83
C TYR A 463 -27.72 0.14 21.28
N TYR A 464 -27.57 1.38 21.75
CA TYR A 464 -27.95 1.75 23.11
C TYR A 464 -29.46 1.61 23.36
N ASP A 465 -30.29 2.09 22.44
CA ASP A 465 -31.75 2.02 22.54
C ASP A 465 -32.26 0.57 22.40
N TYR A 466 -31.60 -0.21 21.52
CA TYR A 466 -31.89 -1.64 21.40
C TYR A 466 -31.62 -2.39 22.69
N GLU A 467 -30.49 -2.13 23.35
CA GLU A 467 -30.17 -2.74 24.66
C GLU A 467 -31.13 -2.37 25.77
N LEU A 468 -31.71 -1.18 25.73
CA LEU A 468 -32.75 -0.76 26.70
C LEU A 468 -34.11 -1.37 26.45
N THR A 469 -34.46 -1.57 25.17
CA THR A 469 -35.87 -1.93 24.77
C THR A 469 -35.97 -3.31 24.14
N GLY A 470 -35.00 -3.77 23.36
CA GLY A 470 -35.11 -4.90 22.44
C GLY A 470 -34.86 -6.28 23.02
N ARG A 471 -34.17 -6.43 24.14
CA ARG A 471 -33.99 -7.75 24.81
C ARG A 471 -35.17 -8.15 25.72
N ARG A 472 -36.28 -7.44 25.65
CA ARG A 472 -37.48 -7.70 26.49
C ARG A 472 -38.58 -8.54 25.81
N THR A 473 -38.28 -9.11 24.65
CA THR A 473 -39.19 -10.07 24.00
C THR A 473 -38.48 -11.46 23.87
#